data_5e4521ce9a604563922777e0f951161e
#
_entry.id   5e4521ce9a604563922777e0f951161e
#
_cell.length_a   1.000
_cell.length_b   1.000
_cell.length_c   1.000
_cell.angle_alpha   90.00
_cell.angle_beta   90.00
_cell.angle_gamma   90.00
#
_symmetry.space_group_name_H-M   'P 1'
#
loop_
_entity.id
_entity.type
_entity.pdbx_description
1 polymer ?
#
loop_
_entity_poly.entity_id
_entity_poly.type
_entity_poly.pdbx_seq_one_letter_code
_entity_poly.pdbx_strand_id
1 'polypeptide(L)'
;MTVLILFLLLFLFMFIGVPIAISLGLSGALTILLFSPDSVRSLAIKLFETSEAYTLLAIPFFLLSGAFMTTGGVARRLIDFANACVGHIRGGLAIAAVLACMLFAALSGSSPATVAAVGSIAVAGMVRSGYPRAFGAGIICNAGTLGILIPPSIVMVVYAAATETSVGKLFVAGGVPGLLLGVILMVVIYIVARVKKLPAQPRASFREWLAAARRAGWGLLLLVIILGGIYSGLFTPTEAAAVAAVYSAFVALFVYKDMRLRDCPKVLLESGRLSIMLMFIIANAMLFAHVLTTEQIPQQITEWVVQEGLTPIGFLLMVNVVLLVAGSFMEPSAIVLILAPIFFPIAMKLGIDPIHLGIVMVVNMEIGLVHPPVGLNLFVTSAVTGMPLGATIRAALPWLMILLLFLILVTYVPLISLWLPGLLGMS
;
A
#
# COMPACT_ATOMS: atom_id res chain seq x y z
N MET A 1 -11.47 -23.22 -22.19
CA MET A 1 -10.13 -23.63 -22.68
C MET A 1 -9.18 -22.43 -22.73
N THR A 2 -9.58 -21.32 -23.33
CA THR A 2 -8.85 -20.05 -23.45
C THR A 2 -8.26 -19.54 -22.14
N VAL A 3 -9.05 -19.55 -21.07
CA VAL A 3 -8.64 -19.08 -19.74
C VAL A 3 -7.57 -19.97 -19.11
N LEU A 4 -7.70 -21.30 -19.25
CA LEU A 4 -6.68 -22.22 -18.75
C LEU A 4 -5.33 -21.95 -19.43
N ILE A 5 -5.35 -21.70 -20.73
CA ILE A 5 -4.16 -21.34 -21.50
C ILE A 5 -3.58 -20.01 -21.04
N LEU A 6 -4.43 -19.00 -20.81
CA LEU A 6 -4.03 -17.69 -20.30
C LEU A 6 -3.24 -17.80 -18.99
N PHE A 7 -3.79 -18.50 -18.00
CA PHE A 7 -3.11 -18.71 -16.71
C PHE A 7 -1.88 -19.63 -16.82
N LEU A 8 -1.94 -20.68 -17.64
CA LEU A 8 -0.79 -21.54 -17.92
C LEU A 8 0.37 -20.75 -18.50
N LEU A 9 0.12 -19.90 -19.50
CA LEU A 9 1.14 -19.03 -20.08
C LEU A 9 1.69 -18.03 -19.06
N LEU A 10 0.82 -17.41 -18.26
CA LEU A 10 1.25 -16.49 -17.21
C LEU A 10 2.22 -17.17 -16.24
N PHE A 11 1.83 -18.30 -15.68
CA PHE A 11 2.68 -19.01 -14.72
C PHE A 11 3.94 -19.58 -15.39
N LEU A 12 3.84 -20.08 -16.62
CA LEU A 12 5.01 -20.55 -17.38
C LEU A 12 6.05 -19.45 -17.53
N PHE A 13 5.64 -18.26 -17.99
CA PHE A 13 6.55 -17.11 -18.11
C PHE A 13 7.15 -16.69 -16.78
N MET A 14 6.35 -16.66 -15.72
CA MET A 14 6.84 -16.35 -14.38
C MET A 14 7.87 -17.38 -13.88
N PHE A 15 7.64 -18.69 -14.09
CA PHE A 15 8.58 -19.75 -13.68
C PHE A 15 9.89 -19.74 -14.47
N ILE A 16 9.87 -19.27 -15.72
CA ILE A 16 11.10 -19.07 -16.53
C ILE A 16 11.86 -17.82 -16.08
N GLY A 17 11.29 -16.98 -15.20
CA GLY A 17 11.92 -15.78 -14.68
C GLY A 17 11.62 -14.51 -15.49
N VAL A 18 10.62 -14.53 -16.37
CA VAL A 18 10.16 -13.33 -17.08
C VAL A 18 9.50 -12.37 -16.08
N PRO A 19 9.82 -11.06 -16.13
CA PRO A 19 9.18 -10.07 -15.26
C PRO A 19 7.65 -10.09 -15.37
N ILE A 20 6.95 -9.92 -14.25
CA ILE A 20 5.49 -10.08 -14.16
C ILE A 20 4.72 -9.22 -15.17
N ALA A 21 5.16 -7.97 -15.38
CA ALA A 21 4.54 -7.08 -16.36
C ALA A 21 4.55 -7.66 -17.77
N ILE A 22 5.70 -8.23 -18.18
CA ILE A 22 5.88 -8.86 -19.48
C ILE A 22 5.09 -10.17 -19.54
N SER A 23 5.11 -10.96 -18.46
CA SER A 23 4.35 -12.22 -18.38
C SER A 23 2.84 -11.99 -18.56
N LEU A 24 2.29 -10.94 -17.94
CA LEU A 24 0.89 -10.53 -18.10
C LEU A 24 0.57 -10.12 -19.54
N GLY A 25 1.39 -9.25 -20.11
CA GLY A 25 1.20 -8.76 -21.48
C GLY A 25 1.34 -9.86 -22.53
N LEU A 26 2.38 -10.68 -22.43
CA LEU A 26 2.61 -11.77 -23.39
C LEU A 26 1.54 -12.86 -23.27
N SER A 27 1.14 -13.26 -22.06
CA SER A 27 0.07 -14.26 -21.89
C SER A 27 -1.26 -13.74 -22.46
N GLY A 28 -1.62 -12.49 -22.20
CA GLY A 28 -2.81 -11.86 -22.78
C GLY A 28 -2.73 -11.76 -24.30
N ALA A 29 -1.64 -11.23 -24.82
CA ALA A 29 -1.43 -11.06 -26.26
C ALA A 29 -1.45 -12.40 -27.02
N LEU A 30 -0.73 -13.41 -26.54
CA LEU A 30 -0.71 -14.74 -27.18
C LEU A 30 -2.08 -15.43 -27.10
N THR A 31 -2.79 -15.26 -25.99
CA THR A 31 -4.13 -15.83 -25.85
C THR A 31 -5.11 -15.21 -26.84
N ILE A 32 -5.08 -13.89 -27.01
CA ILE A 32 -5.91 -13.20 -28.02
C ILE A 32 -5.52 -13.65 -29.43
N LEU A 33 -4.24 -13.66 -29.75
CA LEU A 33 -3.76 -14.01 -31.10
C LEU A 33 -4.11 -15.43 -31.53
N LEU A 34 -4.08 -16.38 -30.59
CA LEU A 34 -4.18 -17.81 -30.93
C LEU A 34 -5.55 -18.41 -30.64
N PHE A 35 -6.32 -17.85 -29.71
CA PHE A 35 -7.50 -18.53 -29.15
C PHE A 35 -8.73 -17.64 -28.97
N SER A 36 -8.61 -16.29 -29.14
CA SER A 36 -9.75 -15.37 -28.99
C SER A 36 -10.26 -14.92 -30.38
N PRO A 37 -11.55 -14.63 -30.49
CA PRO A 37 -12.10 -13.95 -31.68
C PRO A 37 -11.70 -12.48 -31.77
N ASP A 38 -11.04 -11.96 -30.75
CA ASP A 38 -10.60 -10.56 -30.68
C ASP A 38 -9.39 -10.30 -31.59
N SER A 39 -9.21 -9.06 -32.01
CA SER A 39 -8.17 -8.67 -32.95
C SER A 39 -6.96 -8.04 -32.26
N VAL A 40 -5.78 -8.11 -32.90
CA VAL A 40 -4.58 -7.38 -32.46
C VAL A 40 -4.84 -5.86 -32.31
N ARG A 41 -5.81 -5.34 -33.07
CA ARG A 41 -6.21 -3.94 -32.98
C ARG A 41 -6.88 -3.62 -31.66
N SER A 42 -7.69 -4.53 -31.09
CA SER A 42 -8.33 -4.34 -29.78
C SER A 42 -7.28 -4.28 -28.64
N LEU A 43 -6.20 -5.06 -28.75
CA LEU A 43 -5.03 -4.98 -27.88
C LEU A 43 -4.42 -3.58 -27.82
N ALA A 44 -4.11 -3.02 -28.99
CA ALA A 44 -3.49 -1.70 -29.08
C ALA A 44 -4.43 -0.61 -28.54
N ILE A 45 -5.72 -0.68 -28.87
CA ILE A 45 -6.74 0.25 -28.39
C ILE A 45 -6.82 0.17 -26.86
N LYS A 46 -6.88 -1.05 -26.28
CA LYS A 46 -7.01 -1.24 -24.83
C LYS A 46 -5.81 -0.72 -24.05
N LEU A 47 -4.60 -0.97 -24.55
CA LEU A 47 -3.37 -0.42 -23.97
C LEU A 47 -3.37 1.12 -23.98
N PHE A 48 -3.86 1.71 -25.07
CA PHE A 48 -3.94 3.16 -25.22
C PHE A 48 -5.00 3.75 -24.27
N GLU A 49 -6.22 3.22 -24.26
CA GLU A 49 -7.29 3.63 -23.34
C GLU A 49 -6.86 3.56 -21.86
N THR A 50 -6.15 2.49 -21.49
CA THR A 50 -5.63 2.34 -20.12
C THR A 50 -4.62 3.44 -19.79
N SER A 51 -3.77 3.80 -20.75
CA SER A 51 -2.75 4.84 -20.55
C SER A 51 -3.37 6.24 -20.43
N GLU A 52 -4.57 6.45 -20.98
CA GLU A 52 -5.32 7.73 -20.90
C GLU A 52 -6.20 7.84 -19.63
N ALA A 53 -6.29 6.80 -18.81
CA ALA A 53 -7.12 6.82 -17.61
C ALA A 53 -6.66 7.89 -16.61
N TYR A 54 -7.41 8.99 -16.50
CA TYR A 54 -7.09 10.17 -15.70
C TYR A 54 -6.78 9.85 -14.23
N THR A 55 -7.53 8.90 -13.66
CA THR A 55 -7.34 8.46 -12.27
C THR A 55 -5.94 7.89 -12.01
N LEU A 56 -5.36 7.20 -13.00
CA LEU A 56 -4.03 6.59 -12.87
C LEU A 56 -2.89 7.63 -12.86
N LEU A 57 -3.12 8.85 -13.34
CA LEU A 57 -2.15 9.94 -13.26
C LEU A 57 -1.84 10.34 -11.81
N ALA A 58 -2.71 10.02 -10.86
CA ALA A 58 -2.43 10.24 -9.43
C ALA A 58 -1.19 9.45 -8.96
N ILE A 59 -0.91 8.28 -9.56
CA ILE A 59 0.19 7.39 -9.15
C ILE A 59 1.57 8.06 -9.35
N PRO A 60 1.93 8.55 -10.55
CA PRO A 60 3.20 9.24 -10.76
C PRO A 60 3.40 10.44 -9.83
N PHE A 61 2.34 11.22 -9.59
CA PHE A 61 2.43 12.39 -8.72
C PHE A 61 2.60 12.03 -7.24
N PHE A 62 1.90 11.01 -6.72
CA PHE A 62 2.13 10.54 -5.35
C PHE A 62 3.52 9.92 -5.19
N LEU A 63 4.01 9.15 -6.16
CA LEU A 63 5.38 8.64 -6.15
C LEU A 63 6.42 9.77 -6.11
N LEU A 64 6.21 10.79 -6.92
CA LEU A 64 7.08 11.97 -6.95
C LEU A 64 7.04 12.75 -5.63
N SER A 65 5.84 12.97 -5.08
CA SER A 65 5.67 13.57 -3.75
C SER A 65 6.42 12.78 -2.68
N GLY A 66 6.25 11.45 -2.63
CA GLY A 66 6.94 10.56 -1.69
C GLY A 66 8.46 10.60 -1.85
N ALA A 67 8.97 10.65 -3.09
CA ALA A 67 10.39 10.76 -3.38
C ALA A 67 11.00 12.08 -2.87
N PHE A 68 10.33 13.21 -3.09
CA PHE A 68 10.74 14.51 -2.53
C PHE A 68 10.69 14.52 -1.01
N MET A 69 9.66 13.95 -0.39
CA MET A 69 9.54 13.88 1.07
C MET A 69 10.60 12.98 1.70
N THR A 70 10.93 11.87 1.05
CA THR A 70 11.99 10.96 1.52
C THR A 70 13.36 11.64 1.46
N THR A 71 13.72 12.23 0.31
CA THR A 71 15.00 12.88 0.10
C THR A 71 15.10 14.20 0.87
N GLY A 72 13.99 14.91 1.04
CA GLY A 72 13.88 16.19 1.77
C GLY A 72 13.87 16.06 3.30
N GLY A 73 14.19 14.87 3.86
CA GLY A 73 14.41 14.70 5.29
C GLY A 73 13.15 14.79 6.16
N VAL A 74 11.96 14.63 5.56
CA VAL A 74 10.68 14.66 6.29
C VAL A 74 10.58 13.49 7.25
N ALA A 75 10.99 12.27 6.83
CA ALA A 75 10.94 11.07 7.66
C ALA A 75 11.67 11.28 9.01
N ARG A 76 12.85 11.89 8.98
CA ARG A 76 13.61 12.21 10.19
C ARG A 76 12.83 13.12 11.15
N ARG A 77 12.18 14.15 10.62
CA ARG A 77 11.40 15.13 11.42
C ARG A 77 10.14 14.50 12.01
N LEU A 78 9.51 13.59 11.27
CA LEU A 78 8.36 12.83 11.77
C LEU A 78 8.77 11.86 12.89
N ILE A 79 9.93 11.20 12.77
CA ILE A 79 10.49 10.34 13.82
C ILE A 79 10.81 11.16 15.07
N ASP A 80 11.46 12.32 14.92
CA ASP A 80 11.78 13.22 16.05
C ASP A 80 10.49 13.68 16.76
N PHE A 81 9.46 14.03 16.01
CA PHE A 81 8.15 14.41 16.55
C PHE A 81 7.47 13.23 17.25
N ALA A 82 7.42 12.05 16.62
CA ALA A 82 6.86 10.85 17.22
C ALA A 82 7.60 10.47 18.52
N ASN A 83 8.93 10.57 18.55
CA ASN A 83 9.73 10.36 19.74
C ASN A 83 9.41 11.36 20.85
N ALA A 84 9.21 12.63 20.52
CA ALA A 84 8.82 13.63 21.49
C ALA A 84 7.41 13.36 22.10
N CYS A 85 6.51 12.76 21.30
CA CYS A 85 5.17 12.40 21.75
C CYS A 85 5.15 11.18 22.69
N VAL A 86 5.79 10.07 22.27
CA VAL A 86 5.62 8.75 22.89
C VAL A 86 6.92 8.08 23.38
N GLY A 87 8.08 8.70 23.14
CA GLY A 87 9.40 8.11 23.46
C GLY A 87 9.60 7.80 24.96
N HIS A 88 8.92 8.50 25.83
CA HIS A 88 8.99 8.34 27.29
C HIS A 88 8.27 7.09 27.81
N ILE A 89 7.48 6.41 27.00
CA ILE A 89 6.78 5.17 27.34
C ILE A 89 7.76 4.00 27.22
N ARG A 90 7.59 2.93 27.97
CA ARG A 90 8.37 1.69 27.76
C ARG A 90 8.13 1.14 26.37
N GLY A 91 9.21 0.90 25.63
CA GLY A 91 9.11 0.58 24.20
C GLY A 91 8.87 1.81 23.30
N GLY A 92 8.98 3.02 23.87
CA GLY A 92 8.58 4.28 23.23
C GLY A 92 9.26 4.54 21.89
N LEU A 93 10.53 4.15 21.70
CA LEU A 93 11.21 4.28 20.41
C LEU A 93 10.56 3.41 19.33
N ALA A 94 10.12 2.21 19.66
CA ALA A 94 9.45 1.33 18.72
C ALA A 94 8.01 1.79 18.43
N ILE A 95 7.29 2.28 19.46
CA ILE A 95 5.97 2.91 19.33
C ILE A 95 6.08 4.17 18.45
N ALA A 96 7.10 5.01 18.69
CA ALA A 96 7.37 6.19 17.89
C ALA A 96 7.70 5.84 16.42
N ALA A 97 8.39 4.72 16.20
CA ALA A 97 8.64 4.23 14.84
C ALA A 97 7.34 3.85 14.11
N VAL A 98 6.38 3.18 14.78
CA VAL A 98 5.05 2.90 14.20
C VAL A 98 4.30 4.19 13.93
N LEU A 99 4.26 5.13 14.88
CA LEU A 99 3.62 6.43 14.68
C LEU A 99 4.26 7.20 13.53
N ALA A 100 5.58 7.18 13.41
CA ALA A 100 6.28 7.79 12.28
C ALA A 100 5.96 7.08 10.94
N CYS A 101 5.82 5.75 10.94
CA CYS A 101 5.34 5.00 9.78
C CYS A 101 3.92 5.43 9.37
N MET A 102 3.00 5.58 10.33
CA MET A 102 1.64 6.06 10.07
C MET A 102 1.64 7.45 9.42
N LEU A 103 2.39 8.38 10.00
CA LEU A 103 2.48 9.75 9.50
C LEU A 103 3.17 9.81 8.12
N PHE A 104 4.23 9.02 7.92
CA PHE A 104 4.93 8.96 6.65
C PHE A 104 4.14 8.21 5.57
N ALA A 105 3.38 7.18 5.96
CA ALA A 105 2.45 6.45 5.09
C ALA A 105 1.48 7.41 4.39
N ALA A 106 0.88 8.31 5.17
CA ALA A 106 -0.04 9.32 4.67
C ALA A 106 0.60 10.40 3.75
N LEU A 107 1.91 10.35 3.56
CA LEU A 107 2.65 11.23 2.65
C LEU A 107 3.16 10.50 1.40
N SER A 108 3.51 9.22 1.54
CA SER A 108 4.19 8.44 0.51
C SER A 108 3.27 7.54 -0.31
N GLY A 109 2.17 7.06 0.28
CA GLY A 109 1.26 6.10 -0.35
C GLY A 109 1.89 4.76 -0.71
N SER A 110 3.10 4.46 -0.20
CA SER A 110 3.91 3.31 -0.59
C SER A 110 4.52 2.63 0.64
N SER A 111 4.27 1.35 0.78
CA SER A 111 4.80 0.54 1.88
C SER A 111 6.32 0.39 1.85
N PRO A 112 6.96 -0.02 0.74
CA PRO A 112 8.41 -0.12 0.67
C PRO A 112 9.13 1.21 0.90
N ALA A 113 8.56 2.32 0.42
CA ALA A 113 9.11 3.66 0.65
C ALA A 113 9.06 4.02 2.14
N THR A 114 7.98 3.68 2.85
CA THR A 114 7.84 3.88 4.29
C THR A 114 8.86 3.07 5.07
N VAL A 115 9.05 1.79 4.74
CA VAL A 115 10.09 0.93 5.35
C VAL A 115 11.47 1.52 5.13
N ALA A 116 11.79 1.95 3.92
CA ALA A 116 13.11 2.50 3.59
C ALA A 116 13.38 3.81 4.34
N ALA A 117 12.44 4.75 4.29
CA ALA A 117 12.62 6.09 4.86
C ALA A 117 12.65 6.07 6.40
N VAL A 118 11.66 5.44 7.02
CA VAL A 118 11.53 5.41 8.48
C VAL A 118 12.47 4.35 9.08
N GLY A 119 12.55 3.17 8.45
CA GLY A 119 13.31 2.03 8.96
C GLY A 119 14.80 2.31 9.09
N SER A 120 15.42 2.99 8.11
CA SER A 120 16.86 3.34 8.15
C SER A 120 17.25 4.15 9.39
N ILE A 121 16.38 5.05 9.82
CA ILE A 121 16.63 5.94 10.96
C ILE A 121 16.16 5.28 12.26
N ALA A 122 14.95 4.74 12.30
CA ALA A 122 14.31 4.22 13.50
C ALA A 122 15.02 2.98 14.04
N VAL A 123 15.39 2.01 13.18
CA VAL A 123 16.09 0.78 13.62
C VAL A 123 17.47 1.13 14.16
N ALA A 124 18.22 2.01 13.50
CA ALA A 124 19.51 2.47 13.99
C ALA A 124 19.38 3.17 15.37
N GLY A 125 18.35 3.99 15.56
CA GLY A 125 18.03 4.63 16.84
C GLY A 125 17.70 3.61 17.94
N MET A 126 16.85 2.64 17.65
CA MET A 126 16.48 1.56 18.56
C MET A 126 17.71 0.73 19.00
N VAL A 127 18.57 0.33 18.06
CA VAL A 127 19.78 -0.46 18.35
C VAL A 127 20.75 0.32 19.24
N ARG A 128 20.98 1.61 18.95
CA ARG A 128 21.81 2.47 19.80
C ARG A 128 21.26 2.63 21.22
N SER A 129 19.96 2.52 21.38
CA SER A 129 19.28 2.61 22.68
C SER A 129 19.11 1.25 23.37
N GLY A 130 19.78 0.19 22.89
CA GLY A 130 19.79 -1.14 23.52
C GLY A 130 18.65 -2.07 23.12
N TYR A 131 17.89 -1.75 22.07
CA TYR A 131 16.88 -2.68 21.55
C TYR A 131 17.53 -3.74 20.65
N PRO A 132 17.05 -5.00 20.68
CA PRO A 132 17.51 -6.01 19.74
C PRO A 132 17.20 -5.59 18.29
N ARG A 133 18.19 -5.72 17.39
CA ARG A 133 18.02 -5.36 15.98
C ARG A 133 16.84 -6.09 15.31
N ALA A 134 16.70 -7.39 15.61
CA ALA A 134 15.57 -8.20 15.11
C ALA A 134 14.21 -7.66 15.54
N PHE A 135 14.09 -7.13 16.76
CA PHE A 135 12.85 -6.52 17.25
C PHE A 135 12.48 -5.28 16.43
N GLY A 136 13.45 -4.38 16.21
CA GLY A 136 13.22 -3.19 15.38
C GLY A 136 12.92 -3.54 13.92
N ALA A 137 13.66 -4.50 13.36
CA ALA A 137 13.45 -4.96 11.98
C ALA A 137 12.04 -5.54 11.78
N GLY A 138 11.58 -6.42 12.68
CA GLY A 138 10.25 -7.01 12.61
C GLY A 138 9.13 -5.98 12.69
N ILE A 139 9.26 -5.01 13.60
CA ILE A 139 8.28 -3.91 13.73
C ILE A 139 8.23 -3.07 12.46
N ILE A 140 9.37 -2.60 11.97
CA ILE A 140 9.42 -1.72 10.79
C ILE A 140 8.92 -2.42 9.54
N CYS A 141 9.25 -3.70 9.36
CA CYS A 141 8.78 -4.50 8.24
C CYS A 141 7.23 -4.50 8.17
N ASN A 142 6.58 -4.70 9.30
CA ASN A 142 5.12 -4.76 9.38
C ASN A 142 4.47 -3.36 9.52
N ALA A 143 5.02 -2.44 10.30
CA ALA A 143 4.48 -1.09 10.41
C ALA A 143 4.58 -0.30 9.09
N GLY A 144 5.57 -0.62 8.24
CA GLY A 144 5.68 -0.03 6.92
C GLY A 144 4.51 -0.36 5.99
N THR A 145 3.79 -1.48 6.23
CA THR A 145 2.62 -1.87 5.43
C THR A 145 1.49 -0.84 5.50
N LEU A 146 1.40 -0.10 6.61
CA LEU A 146 0.47 1.03 6.74
C LEU A 146 0.57 2.02 5.58
N GLY A 147 1.68 2.02 4.82
CA GLY A 147 1.91 2.85 3.63
C GLY A 147 0.96 2.58 2.46
N ILE A 148 0.23 1.48 2.45
CA ILE A 148 -0.81 1.21 1.44
C ILE A 148 -2.22 1.21 2.01
N LEU A 149 -2.39 1.26 3.33
CA LEU A 149 -3.71 1.30 3.97
C LEU A 149 -4.10 2.73 4.38
N ILE A 150 -3.16 3.50 4.95
CA ILE A 150 -3.42 4.90 5.30
C ILE A 150 -3.38 5.75 4.02
N PRO A 151 -4.46 6.50 3.71
CA PRO A 151 -4.50 7.33 2.53
C PRO A 151 -3.52 8.53 2.57
N PRO A 152 -3.04 8.96 1.37
CA PRO A 152 -3.32 8.41 0.04
C PRO A 152 -2.62 7.08 -0.21
N SER A 153 -3.26 6.18 -0.96
CA SER A 153 -2.75 4.84 -1.25
C SER A 153 -2.78 4.56 -2.75
N ILE A 154 -1.64 4.18 -3.31
CA ILE A 154 -1.52 3.79 -4.73
C ILE A 154 -2.40 2.57 -5.03
N VAL A 155 -2.44 1.59 -4.13
CA VAL A 155 -3.23 0.36 -4.32
C VAL A 155 -4.73 0.66 -4.34
N MET A 156 -5.20 1.63 -3.52
CA MET A 156 -6.59 2.08 -3.56
C MET A 156 -6.93 2.80 -4.87
N VAL A 157 -6.02 3.61 -5.41
CA VAL A 157 -6.18 4.25 -6.73
C VAL A 157 -6.32 3.20 -7.82
N VAL A 158 -5.48 2.16 -7.78
CA VAL A 158 -5.52 1.04 -8.73
C VAL A 158 -6.83 0.26 -8.63
N TYR A 159 -7.29 -0.05 -7.41
CA TYR A 159 -8.58 -0.70 -7.19
C TYR A 159 -9.73 0.14 -7.76
N ALA A 160 -9.75 1.44 -7.46
CA ALA A 160 -10.76 2.36 -7.95
C ALA A 160 -10.80 2.41 -9.49
N ALA A 161 -9.63 2.42 -10.13
CA ALA A 161 -9.52 2.40 -11.59
C ALA A 161 -10.03 1.08 -12.21
N ALA A 162 -9.80 -0.06 -11.52
CA ALA A 162 -10.21 -1.38 -11.97
C ALA A 162 -11.71 -1.66 -11.79
N THR A 163 -12.35 -0.99 -10.83
CA THR A 163 -13.76 -1.25 -10.42
C THR A 163 -14.68 -0.05 -10.64
N GLU A 164 -14.16 1.04 -11.19
CA GLU A 164 -14.88 2.31 -11.38
C GLU A 164 -15.49 2.87 -10.08
N THR A 165 -14.87 2.55 -8.93
CA THR A 165 -15.27 3.07 -7.63
C THR A 165 -14.60 4.41 -7.32
N SER A 166 -15.15 5.14 -6.34
CA SER A 166 -14.60 6.45 -5.95
C SER A 166 -13.30 6.30 -5.13
N VAL A 167 -12.19 6.86 -5.63
CA VAL A 167 -10.92 6.96 -4.89
C VAL A 167 -11.11 7.73 -3.57
N GLY A 168 -11.89 8.81 -3.58
CA GLY A 168 -12.18 9.60 -2.38
C GLY A 168 -12.87 8.78 -1.30
N LYS A 169 -13.89 7.98 -1.66
CA LYS A 169 -14.57 7.07 -0.72
C LYS A 169 -13.60 6.02 -0.15
N LEU A 170 -12.74 5.43 -0.99
CA LEU A 170 -11.73 4.47 -0.54
C LEU A 170 -10.71 5.09 0.42
N PHE A 171 -10.29 6.32 0.16
CA PHE A 171 -9.38 7.05 1.05
C PHE A 171 -10.03 7.32 2.41
N VAL A 172 -11.30 7.73 2.44
CA VAL A 172 -12.04 7.87 3.71
C VAL A 172 -12.13 6.53 4.43
N ALA A 173 -12.48 5.46 3.71
CA ALA A 173 -12.65 4.12 4.25
C ALA A 173 -11.35 3.52 4.82
N GLY A 174 -10.20 3.81 4.21
CA GLY A 174 -8.89 3.31 4.67
C GLY A 174 -8.36 3.99 5.94
N GLY A 175 -8.87 5.19 6.25
CA GLY A 175 -8.39 5.96 7.41
C GLY A 175 -8.60 5.25 8.74
N VAL A 176 -9.80 4.75 9.00
CA VAL A 176 -10.14 4.07 10.28
C VAL A 176 -9.38 2.74 10.43
N PRO A 177 -9.37 1.82 9.44
CA PRO A 177 -8.58 0.60 9.51
C PRO A 177 -7.09 0.88 9.72
N GLY A 178 -6.52 1.85 8.99
CA GLY A 178 -5.11 2.21 9.12
C GLY A 178 -4.73 2.73 10.50
N LEU A 179 -5.54 3.62 11.07
CA LEU A 179 -5.37 4.09 12.44
C LEU A 179 -5.53 2.96 13.45
N LEU A 180 -6.53 2.10 13.29
CA LEU A 180 -6.80 0.97 14.18
C LEU A 180 -5.61 -0.01 14.17
N LEU A 181 -5.11 -0.40 13.01
CA LEU A 181 -3.94 -1.28 12.91
C LEU A 181 -2.70 -0.66 13.56
N GLY A 182 -2.45 0.63 13.31
CA GLY A 182 -1.35 1.35 13.96
C GLY A 182 -1.46 1.34 15.48
N VAL A 183 -2.66 1.58 16.03
CA VAL A 183 -2.92 1.51 17.48
C VAL A 183 -2.72 0.09 18.02
N ILE A 184 -3.23 -0.94 17.32
CA ILE A 184 -3.03 -2.34 17.71
C ILE A 184 -1.54 -2.67 17.79
N LEU A 185 -0.76 -2.31 16.75
CA LEU A 185 0.69 -2.51 16.75
C LEU A 185 1.37 -1.80 17.93
N MET A 186 1.02 -0.54 18.19
CA MET A 186 1.58 0.23 19.31
C MET A 186 1.24 -0.40 20.66
N VAL A 187 0.01 -0.89 20.86
CA VAL A 187 -0.41 -1.57 22.10
C VAL A 187 0.37 -2.88 22.30
N VAL A 188 0.48 -3.71 21.24
CA VAL A 188 1.24 -4.96 21.33
C VAL A 188 2.72 -4.69 21.60
N ILE A 189 3.31 -3.67 20.95
CA ILE A 189 4.70 -3.24 21.24
C ILE A 189 4.85 -2.86 22.71
N TYR A 190 3.92 -2.09 23.27
CA TYR A 190 3.95 -1.69 24.67
C TYR A 190 3.92 -2.90 25.61
N ILE A 191 3.04 -3.88 25.34
CA ILE A 191 2.94 -5.11 26.13
C ILE A 191 4.27 -5.89 26.08
N VAL A 192 4.78 -6.14 24.85
CA VAL A 192 6.05 -6.87 24.66
C VAL A 192 7.22 -6.12 25.29
N ALA A 193 7.26 -4.80 25.18
CA ALA A 193 8.31 -3.97 25.77
C ALA A 193 8.29 -4.02 27.32
N ARG A 194 7.11 -4.11 27.92
CA ARG A 194 6.99 -4.33 29.38
C ARG A 194 7.53 -5.69 29.80
N VAL A 195 7.15 -6.75 29.09
CA VAL A 195 7.60 -8.12 29.37
C VAL A 195 9.11 -8.24 29.20
N LYS A 196 9.66 -7.69 28.11
CA LYS A 196 11.10 -7.73 27.81
C LYS A 196 11.92 -6.66 28.55
N LYS A 197 11.29 -5.82 29.38
CA LYS A 197 11.92 -4.72 30.15
C LYS A 197 12.75 -3.78 29.25
N LEU A 198 12.24 -3.46 28.06
CA LEU A 198 12.92 -2.56 27.12
C LEU A 198 13.03 -1.14 27.70
N PRO A 199 14.09 -0.41 27.36
CA PRO A 199 14.32 0.93 27.88
C PRO A 199 13.26 1.94 27.40
N ALA A 200 13.07 2.99 28.20
CA ALA A 200 12.29 4.17 27.88
C ALA A 200 13.23 5.37 27.76
N GLN A 201 12.83 6.36 26.98
CA GLN A 201 13.54 7.63 26.86
C GLN A 201 13.06 8.61 27.96
N PRO A 202 13.87 9.60 28.37
CA PRO A 202 13.35 10.68 29.21
C PRO A 202 12.20 11.42 28.50
N ARG A 203 11.27 11.95 29.30
CA ARG A 203 10.15 12.69 28.76
C ARG A 203 10.64 14.00 28.13
N ALA A 204 10.26 14.25 26.88
CA ALA A 204 10.54 15.52 26.22
C ALA A 204 9.85 16.69 26.95
N SER A 205 10.54 17.79 27.11
CA SER A 205 9.96 19.03 27.63
C SER A 205 8.95 19.60 26.63
N PHE A 206 8.03 20.42 27.10
CA PHE A 206 7.05 21.08 26.22
C PHE A 206 7.74 21.92 25.10
N ARG A 207 8.89 22.52 25.42
CA ARG A 207 9.68 23.26 24.41
C ARG A 207 10.25 22.34 23.31
N GLU A 208 10.77 21.20 23.69
CA GLU A 208 11.30 20.18 22.75
C GLU A 208 10.17 19.61 21.91
N TRP A 209 9.03 19.29 22.51
CA TRP A 209 7.85 18.82 21.80
C TRP A 209 7.35 19.85 20.78
N LEU A 210 7.20 21.12 21.19
CA LEU A 210 6.76 22.21 20.31
C LEU A 210 7.76 22.44 19.16
N ALA A 211 9.07 22.38 19.46
CA ALA A 211 10.11 22.51 18.45
C ALA A 211 10.06 21.34 17.44
N ALA A 212 9.85 20.12 17.90
CA ALA A 212 9.68 18.95 17.03
C ALA A 212 8.40 19.06 16.19
N ALA A 213 7.27 19.46 16.79
CA ALA A 213 6.00 19.69 16.10
C ALA A 213 6.14 20.76 15.00
N ARG A 214 6.80 21.88 15.28
CA ARG A 214 7.04 22.93 14.27
C ARG A 214 7.91 22.44 13.11
N ARG A 215 8.94 21.63 13.39
CA ARG A 215 9.80 21.05 12.36
C ARG A 215 9.07 20.01 11.51
N ALA A 216 8.20 19.20 12.11
CA ALA A 216 7.37 18.23 11.39
C ALA A 216 6.18 18.87 10.67
N GLY A 217 5.75 20.06 11.11
CA GLY A 217 4.51 20.72 10.71
C GLY A 217 4.36 20.90 9.21
N TRP A 218 5.42 21.26 8.50
CA TRP A 218 5.38 21.38 7.04
C TRP A 218 5.13 20.04 6.34
N GLY A 219 5.69 18.94 6.84
CA GLY A 219 5.36 17.61 6.35
C GLY A 219 3.91 17.22 6.66
N LEU A 220 3.45 17.48 7.89
CA LEU A 220 2.08 17.18 8.32
C LEU A 220 1.03 18.03 7.60
N LEU A 221 1.37 19.26 7.21
CA LEU A 221 0.48 20.13 6.44
C LEU A 221 0.15 19.55 5.06
N LEU A 222 1.07 18.77 4.46
CA LEU A 222 0.77 18.08 3.22
C LEU A 222 -0.42 17.13 3.35
N LEU A 223 -0.50 16.40 4.47
CA LEU A 223 -1.62 15.51 4.75
C LEU A 223 -2.95 16.28 4.82
N VAL A 224 -2.93 17.45 5.47
CA VAL A 224 -4.11 18.31 5.53
C VAL A 224 -4.48 18.84 4.14
N ILE A 225 -3.51 19.20 3.32
CA ILE A 225 -3.73 19.68 1.94
C ILE A 225 -4.38 18.56 1.10
N ILE A 226 -3.83 17.33 1.13
CA ILE A 226 -4.34 16.22 0.33
C ILE A 226 -5.75 15.82 0.80
N LEU A 227 -5.87 15.39 2.05
CA LEU A 227 -7.13 14.87 2.57
C LEU A 227 -8.19 15.96 2.70
N GLY A 228 -7.79 17.12 3.20
CA GLY A 228 -8.69 18.27 3.32
C GLY A 228 -9.18 18.74 1.94
N GLY A 229 -8.31 18.80 0.94
CA GLY A 229 -8.67 19.17 -0.43
C GLY A 229 -9.62 18.18 -1.09
N ILE A 230 -9.37 16.87 -0.92
CA ILE A 230 -10.24 15.80 -1.47
C ILE A 230 -11.59 15.80 -0.75
N TYR A 231 -11.60 15.85 0.60
CA TYR A 231 -12.85 15.70 1.37
C TYR A 231 -13.74 16.95 1.32
N SER A 232 -13.14 18.14 1.11
CA SER A 232 -13.90 19.36 0.87
C SER A 232 -14.43 19.48 -0.56
N GLY A 233 -14.05 18.56 -1.47
CA GLY A 233 -14.42 18.61 -2.89
C GLY A 233 -13.67 19.67 -3.69
N LEU A 234 -12.62 20.30 -3.12
CA LEU A 234 -11.80 21.29 -3.83
C LEU A 234 -10.90 20.65 -4.89
N PHE A 235 -10.43 19.44 -4.63
CA PHE A 235 -9.53 18.69 -5.50
C PHE A 235 -10.07 17.30 -5.79
N THR A 236 -9.93 16.86 -7.03
CA THR A 236 -9.93 15.43 -7.37
C THR A 236 -8.69 14.76 -6.78
N PRO A 237 -8.68 13.43 -6.61
CA PRO A 237 -7.48 12.72 -6.13
C PRO A 237 -6.25 12.95 -7.00
N THR A 238 -6.40 13.12 -8.31
CA THR A 238 -5.31 13.39 -9.25
C THR A 238 -4.76 14.82 -9.08
N GLU A 239 -5.63 15.80 -8.93
CA GLU A 239 -5.21 17.19 -8.65
C GLU A 239 -4.53 17.29 -7.29
N ALA A 240 -5.08 16.63 -6.27
CA ALA A 240 -4.45 16.58 -4.94
C ALA A 240 -3.04 15.97 -5.01
N ALA A 241 -2.84 14.93 -5.82
CA ALA A 241 -1.54 14.31 -6.03
C ALA A 241 -0.55 15.27 -6.72
N ALA A 242 -1.01 16.02 -7.74
CA ALA A 242 -0.18 17.01 -8.42
C ALA A 242 0.22 18.16 -7.47
N VAL A 243 -0.73 18.70 -6.69
CA VAL A 243 -0.47 19.69 -5.64
C VAL A 243 0.52 19.14 -4.61
N ALA A 244 0.35 17.88 -4.20
CA ALA A 244 1.26 17.22 -3.27
C ALA A 244 2.69 17.14 -3.80
N ALA A 245 2.89 16.82 -5.08
CA ALA A 245 4.21 16.75 -5.68
C ALA A 245 4.91 18.11 -5.69
N VAL A 246 4.19 19.17 -6.10
CA VAL A 246 4.71 20.56 -6.11
C VAL A 246 5.03 21.03 -4.70
N TYR A 247 4.11 20.84 -3.76
CA TYR A 247 4.30 21.21 -2.36
C TYR A 247 5.50 20.49 -1.73
N SER A 248 5.63 19.17 -1.98
CA SER A 248 6.74 18.36 -1.48
C SER A 248 8.09 18.84 -1.99
N ALA A 249 8.17 19.17 -3.28
CA ALA A 249 9.37 19.77 -3.87
C ALA A 249 9.70 21.13 -3.22
N PHE A 250 8.70 21.98 -3.03
CA PHE A 250 8.87 23.28 -2.36
C PHE A 250 9.39 23.12 -0.93
N VAL A 251 8.79 22.23 -0.14
CA VAL A 251 9.21 22.00 1.25
C VAL A 251 10.64 21.44 1.31
N ALA A 252 10.98 20.45 0.47
CA ALA A 252 12.29 19.84 0.44
C ALA A 252 13.40 20.83 0.07
N LEU A 253 13.16 21.69 -0.91
CA LEU A 253 14.15 22.62 -1.47
C LEU A 253 14.28 23.94 -0.68
N PHE A 254 13.16 24.55 -0.32
CA PHE A 254 13.15 25.92 0.18
C PHE A 254 12.92 26.01 1.69
N VAL A 255 12.13 25.10 2.26
CA VAL A 255 11.81 25.12 3.70
C VAL A 255 12.83 24.32 4.50
N TYR A 256 12.97 23.05 4.19
CA TYR A 256 13.91 22.17 4.92
C TYR A 256 15.34 22.29 4.44
N LYS A 257 15.53 22.59 3.15
CA LYS A 257 16.86 22.77 2.53
C LYS A 257 17.79 21.56 2.68
N ASP A 258 17.23 20.37 2.92
CA ASP A 258 17.97 19.12 2.99
C ASP A 258 18.32 18.59 1.58
N MET A 259 17.70 19.17 0.55
CA MET A 259 17.90 18.87 -0.87
C MET A 259 18.31 20.14 -1.62
N ARG A 260 19.19 20.00 -2.62
CA ARG A 260 19.60 21.10 -3.50
C ARG A 260 18.95 20.94 -4.87
N LEU A 261 18.80 22.03 -5.63
CA LEU A 261 18.25 21.98 -7.00
C LEU A 261 18.99 20.97 -7.91
N ARG A 262 20.29 20.80 -7.71
CA ARG A 262 21.10 19.82 -8.44
C ARG A 262 20.70 18.35 -8.18
N ASP A 263 20.02 18.09 -7.10
CA ASP A 263 19.56 16.73 -6.72
C ASP A 263 18.20 16.41 -7.34
N CYS A 264 17.44 17.43 -7.82
CA CYS A 264 16.13 17.27 -8.45
C CYS A 264 16.13 16.29 -9.64
N PRO A 265 17.08 16.36 -10.60
CA PRO A 265 17.10 15.42 -11.72
C PRO A 265 17.18 13.96 -11.28
N LYS A 266 17.91 13.67 -10.20
CA LYS A 266 18.00 12.31 -9.65
C LYS A 266 16.67 11.86 -9.07
N VAL A 267 15.99 12.70 -8.28
CA VAL A 267 14.67 12.41 -7.69
C VAL A 267 13.63 12.20 -8.78
N LEU A 268 13.62 13.07 -9.80
CA LEU A 268 12.72 12.93 -10.95
C LEU A 268 12.97 11.64 -11.72
N LEU A 269 14.24 11.27 -11.95
CA LEU A 269 14.60 10.05 -12.67
C LEU A 269 14.21 8.78 -11.88
N GLU A 270 14.46 8.75 -10.57
CA GLU A 270 14.10 7.63 -9.71
C GLU A 270 12.58 7.47 -9.62
N SER A 271 11.85 8.57 -9.39
CA SER A 271 10.39 8.55 -9.37
C SER A 271 9.81 8.19 -10.75
N GLY A 272 10.38 8.72 -11.83
CA GLY A 272 9.98 8.40 -13.20
C GLY A 272 10.15 6.93 -13.55
N ARG A 273 11.26 6.31 -13.13
CA ARG A 273 11.50 4.86 -13.33
C ARG A 273 10.44 4.01 -12.62
N LEU A 274 10.11 4.35 -11.37
CA LEU A 274 9.06 3.65 -10.62
C LEU A 274 7.68 3.87 -11.26
N SER A 275 7.38 5.08 -11.71
CA SER A 275 6.12 5.41 -12.40
C SER A 275 5.99 4.61 -13.70
N ILE A 276 7.03 4.57 -14.53
CA ILE A 276 7.05 3.80 -15.78
C ILE A 276 6.84 2.31 -15.49
N MET A 277 7.54 1.77 -14.50
CA MET A 277 7.40 0.36 -14.11
C MET A 277 5.97 0.03 -13.69
N LEU A 278 5.37 0.84 -12.81
CA LEU A 278 3.99 0.60 -12.35
C LEU A 278 2.97 0.80 -13.48
N MET A 279 3.08 1.87 -14.27
CA MET A 279 2.16 2.09 -15.39
C MET A 279 2.26 0.99 -16.45
N PHE A 280 3.46 0.44 -16.68
CA PHE A 280 3.65 -0.69 -17.58
C PHE A 280 3.02 -1.99 -17.02
N ILE A 281 3.13 -2.24 -15.70
CA ILE A 281 2.42 -3.34 -15.03
C ILE A 281 0.91 -3.17 -15.19
N ILE A 282 0.40 -1.97 -14.92
CA ILE A 282 -1.02 -1.64 -15.00
C ILE A 282 -1.57 -1.87 -16.41
N ALA A 283 -0.90 -1.36 -17.44
CA ALA A 283 -1.32 -1.51 -18.84
C ALA A 283 -1.41 -2.99 -19.23
N ASN A 284 -0.39 -3.79 -18.90
CA ASN A 284 -0.38 -5.22 -19.21
C ASN A 284 -1.38 -6.04 -18.36
N ALA A 285 -1.62 -5.64 -17.10
CA ALA A 285 -2.63 -6.28 -16.26
C ALA A 285 -4.06 -5.97 -16.74
N MET A 286 -4.33 -4.75 -17.23
CA MET A 286 -5.62 -4.40 -17.84
C MET A 286 -5.84 -5.14 -19.15
N LEU A 287 -4.78 -5.40 -19.93
CA LEU A 287 -4.86 -6.27 -21.10
C LEU A 287 -5.25 -7.71 -20.70
N PHE A 288 -4.61 -8.24 -19.67
CA PHE A 288 -4.94 -9.56 -19.13
C PHE A 288 -6.39 -9.63 -18.64
N ALA A 289 -6.85 -8.62 -17.90
CA ALA A 289 -8.21 -8.49 -17.42
C ALA A 289 -9.23 -8.37 -18.58
N HIS A 290 -8.84 -7.70 -19.69
CA HIS A 290 -9.67 -7.63 -20.88
C HIS A 290 -9.95 -9.02 -21.47
N VAL A 291 -8.97 -9.90 -21.55
CA VAL A 291 -9.18 -11.29 -21.99
C VAL A 291 -10.17 -12.02 -21.09
N LEU A 292 -10.05 -11.86 -19.78
CA LEU A 292 -10.97 -12.49 -18.82
C LEU A 292 -12.40 -12.00 -18.99
N THR A 293 -12.60 -10.70 -19.24
CA THR A 293 -13.93 -10.12 -19.45
C THR A 293 -14.54 -10.50 -20.79
N THR A 294 -13.76 -10.55 -21.86
CA THR A 294 -14.19 -11.00 -23.20
C THR A 294 -14.63 -12.47 -23.17
N GLU A 295 -13.93 -13.32 -22.43
CA GLU A 295 -14.28 -14.73 -22.21
C GLU A 295 -15.40 -14.92 -21.15
N GLN A 296 -15.99 -13.85 -20.64
CA GLN A 296 -17.09 -13.85 -19.65
C GLN A 296 -16.78 -14.62 -18.36
N ILE A 297 -15.49 -14.69 -17.96
CA ILE A 297 -15.07 -15.43 -16.77
C ILE A 297 -15.66 -14.91 -15.48
N PRO A 298 -15.70 -13.58 -15.23
CA PRO A 298 -16.35 -13.05 -14.03
C PRO A 298 -17.82 -13.48 -13.93
N GLN A 299 -18.53 -13.51 -15.05
CA GLN A 299 -19.93 -13.92 -15.12
C GLN A 299 -20.10 -15.42 -14.82
N GLN A 300 -19.30 -16.28 -15.45
CA GLN A 300 -19.32 -17.73 -15.22
C GLN A 300 -19.02 -18.08 -13.75
N ILE A 301 -18.02 -17.44 -13.16
CA ILE A 301 -17.70 -17.65 -11.74
C ILE A 301 -18.82 -17.12 -10.85
N THR A 302 -19.43 -15.98 -11.20
CA THR A 302 -20.57 -15.42 -10.45
C THR A 302 -21.75 -16.38 -10.44
N GLU A 303 -22.11 -16.93 -11.60
CA GLU A 303 -23.19 -17.90 -11.73
C GLU A 303 -22.91 -19.17 -10.92
N TRP A 304 -21.70 -19.70 -11.02
CA TRP A 304 -21.29 -20.85 -10.24
C TRP A 304 -21.36 -20.59 -8.72
N VAL A 305 -20.85 -19.46 -8.25
CA VAL A 305 -20.88 -19.06 -6.82
C VAL A 305 -22.33 -18.97 -6.31
N VAL A 306 -23.25 -18.42 -7.14
CA VAL A 306 -24.66 -18.27 -6.78
C VAL A 306 -25.37 -19.65 -6.79
N GLN A 307 -25.07 -20.51 -7.77
CA GLN A 307 -25.63 -21.86 -7.85
C GLN A 307 -25.21 -22.76 -6.69
N GLU A 308 -23.94 -22.67 -6.26
CA GLU A 308 -23.41 -23.38 -5.09
C GLU A 308 -23.89 -22.80 -3.75
N GLY A 309 -24.65 -21.70 -3.76
CA GLY A 309 -25.21 -21.09 -2.56
C GLY A 309 -24.14 -20.49 -1.63
N LEU A 310 -23.02 -20.03 -2.19
CA LEU A 310 -21.93 -19.45 -1.39
C LEU A 310 -22.41 -18.20 -0.65
N THR A 311 -22.22 -18.19 0.66
CA THR A 311 -22.59 -17.04 1.49
C THR A 311 -21.58 -15.89 1.33
N PRO A 312 -21.95 -14.63 1.63
CA PRO A 312 -21.00 -13.50 1.63
C PRO A 312 -19.76 -13.76 2.50
N ILE A 313 -19.96 -14.42 3.65
CA ILE A 313 -18.87 -14.81 4.57
C ILE A 313 -17.92 -15.83 3.90
N GLY A 314 -18.47 -16.87 3.27
CA GLY A 314 -17.69 -17.88 2.56
C GLY A 314 -16.91 -17.28 1.37
N PHE A 315 -17.55 -16.37 0.64
CA PHE A 315 -16.91 -15.66 -0.46
C PHE A 315 -15.72 -14.81 0.02
N LEU A 316 -15.88 -14.00 1.06
CA LEU A 316 -14.79 -13.19 1.61
C LEU A 316 -13.65 -14.06 2.16
N LEU A 317 -13.95 -15.24 2.73
CA LEU A 317 -12.91 -16.19 3.12
C LEU A 317 -12.12 -16.69 1.90
N MET A 318 -12.82 -17.07 0.84
CA MET A 318 -12.18 -17.49 -0.42
C MET A 318 -11.32 -16.37 -1.01
N VAL A 319 -11.82 -15.14 -1.05
CA VAL A 319 -11.08 -13.95 -1.49
C VAL A 319 -9.81 -13.78 -0.67
N ASN A 320 -9.88 -13.86 0.66
CA ASN A 320 -8.71 -13.75 1.53
C ASN A 320 -7.66 -14.82 1.22
N VAL A 321 -8.07 -16.09 1.07
CA VAL A 321 -7.14 -17.18 0.77
C VAL A 321 -6.46 -16.98 -0.58
N VAL A 322 -7.22 -16.64 -1.62
CA VAL A 322 -6.67 -16.41 -2.97
C VAL A 322 -5.70 -15.23 -2.95
N LEU A 323 -6.08 -14.13 -2.29
CA LEU A 323 -5.24 -12.93 -2.21
C LEU A 323 -3.96 -13.14 -1.38
N LEU A 324 -4.02 -13.91 -0.28
CA LEU A 324 -2.84 -14.25 0.51
C LEU A 324 -1.85 -15.11 -0.30
N VAL A 325 -2.36 -16.07 -1.07
CA VAL A 325 -1.53 -16.88 -1.96
C VAL A 325 -0.92 -16.02 -3.07
N ALA A 326 -1.72 -15.24 -3.78
CA ALA A 326 -1.25 -14.35 -4.85
C ALA A 326 -0.24 -13.32 -4.32
N GLY A 327 -0.52 -12.71 -3.15
CA GLY A 327 0.33 -11.72 -2.50
C GLY A 327 1.72 -12.23 -2.12
N SER A 328 1.88 -13.55 -1.98
CA SER A 328 3.18 -14.16 -1.70
C SER A 328 4.16 -14.10 -2.89
N PHE A 329 3.65 -13.92 -4.12
CA PHE A 329 4.46 -14.00 -5.34
C PHE A 329 4.42 -12.75 -6.20
N MET A 330 3.36 -11.95 -6.09
CA MET A 330 3.07 -10.84 -7.02
C MET A 330 3.03 -9.50 -6.29
N GLU A 331 3.24 -8.43 -7.03
CA GLU A 331 3.12 -7.06 -6.57
C GLU A 331 1.63 -6.69 -6.36
N PRO A 332 1.29 -5.94 -5.28
CA PRO A 332 -0.08 -5.58 -4.93
C PRO A 332 -0.94 -5.01 -6.06
N SER A 333 -0.41 -4.06 -6.84
CA SER A 333 -1.19 -3.41 -7.90
C SER A 333 -1.55 -4.38 -9.02
N ALA A 334 -0.64 -5.31 -9.37
CA ALA A 334 -0.91 -6.34 -10.37
C ALA A 334 -2.01 -7.30 -9.90
N ILE A 335 -1.98 -7.73 -8.64
CA ILE A 335 -2.99 -8.61 -8.06
C ILE A 335 -4.37 -7.96 -8.09
N VAL A 336 -4.44 -6.71 -7.65
CA VAL A 336 -5.70 -5.96 -7.61
C VAL A 336 -6.28 -5.82 -9.02
N LEU A 337 -5.45 -5.48 -10.02
CA LEU A 337 -5.92 -5.33 -11.41
C LEU A 337 -6.42 -6.62 -12.04
N ILE A 338 -5.84 -7.77 -11.67
CA ILE A 338 -6.26 -9.07 -12.19
C ILE A 338 -7.52 -9.55 -11.47
N LEU A 339 -7.54 -9.47 -10.14
CA LEU A 339 -8.54 -10.12 -9.32
C LEU A 339 -9.74 -9.23 -8.98
N ALA A 340 -9.57 -7.90 -8.92
CA ALA A 340 -10.70 -7.01 -8.64
C ALA A 340 -11.83 -7.12 -9.70
N PRO A 341 -11.55 -7.14 -11.02
CA PRO A 341 -12.59 -7.33 -12.03
C PRO A 341 -13.33 -8.68 -11.93
N ILE A 342 -12.69 -9.69 -11.33
CA ILE A 342 -13.31 -11.01 -11.10
C ILE A 342 -14.16 -10.98 -9.83
N PHE A 343 -13.62 -10.47 -8.72
CA PHE A 343 -14.29 -10.50 -7.43
C PHE A 343 -15.41 -9.47 -7.29
N PHE A 344 -15.25 -8.31 -7.94
CA PHE A 344 -16.19 -7.20 -7.82
C PHE A 344 -17.63 -7.57 -8.25
N PRO A 345 -17.88 -8.16 -9.44
CA PRO A 345 -19.25 -8.54 -9.85
C PRO A 345 -19.88 -9.56 -8.89
N ILE A 346 -19.08 -10.51 -8.38
CA ILE A 346 -19.53 -11.53 -7.43
C ILE A 346 -19.94 -10.87 -6.11
N ALA A 347 -19.10 -9.97 -5.59
CA ALA A 347 -19.37 -9.23 -4.37
C ALA A 347 -20.65 -8.41 -4.45
N MET A 348 -20.88 -7.74 -5.60
CA MET A 348 -22.12 -6.97 -5.83
C MET A 348 -23.36 -7.89 -5.81
N LYS A 349 -23.27 -9.05 -6.44
CA LYS A 349 -24.35 -10.05 -6.41
C LYS A 349 -24.66 -10.59 -5.02
N LEU A 350 -23.63 -10.70 -4.18
CA LEU A 350 -23.74 -11.15 -2.79
C LEU A 350 -24.09 -10.03 -1.81
N GLY A 351 -24.30 -8.79 -2.28
CA GLY A 351 -24.63 -7.63 -1.45
C GLY A 351 -23.48 -7.12 -0.59
N ILE A 352 -22.22 -7.40 -0.98
CA ILE A 352 -21.03 -6.87 -0.31
C ILE A 352 -20.75 -5.47 -0.87
N ASP A 353 -20.54 -4.50 0.02
CA ASP A 353 -20.22 -3.13 -0.37
C ASP A 353 -18.89 -3.05 -1.14
N PRO A 354 -18.83 -2.33 -2.28
CA PRO A 354 -17.64 -2.21 -3.12
C PRO A 354 -16.44 -1.60 -2.40
N ILE A 355 -16.67 -0.63 -1.51
CA ILE A 355 -15.63 0.03 -0.74
C ILE A 355 -15.07 -0.93 0.32
N HIS A 356 -15.96 -1.69 0.97
CA HIS A 356 -15.54 -2.72 1.94
C HIS A 356 -14.67 -3.79 1.28
N LEU A 357 -15.08 -4.32 0.11
CA LEU A 357 -14.27 -5.26 -0.67
C LEU A 357 -12.89 -4.66 -0.99
N GLY A 358 -12.83 -3.40 -1.42
CA GLY A 358 -11.59 -2.69 -1.71
C GLY A 358 -10.66 -2.64 -0.50
N ILE A 359 -11.17 -2.30 0.68
CA ILE A 359 -10.38 -2.28 1.91
C ILE A 359 -9.89 -3.68 2.31
N VAL A 360 -10.75 -4.71 2.20
CA VAL A 360 -10.34 -6.11 2.45
C VAL A 360 -9.22 -6.52 1.50
N MET A 361 -9.30 -6.18 0.21
CA MET A 361 -8.24 -6.46 -0.76
C MET A 361 -6.94 -5.72 -0.39
N VAL A 362 -7.01 -4.44 -0.01
CA VAL A 362 -5.83 -3.64 0.39
C VAL A 362 -5.15 -4.24 1.63
N VAL A 363 -5.92 -4.65 2.64
CA VAL A 363 -5.37 -5.30 3.85
C VAL A 363 -4.70 -6.63 3.52
N ASN A 364 -5.25 -7.42 2.58
CA ASN A 364 -4.56 -8.62 2.08
C ASN A 364 -3.22 -8.27 1.42
N MET A 365 -3.18 -7.18 0.64
CA MET A 365 -1.94 -6.73 -0.03
C MET A 365 -0.89 -6.27 0.97
N GLU A 366 -1.29 -5.68 2.11
CA GLU A 366 -0.36 -5.39 3.21
C GLU A 366 0.37 -6.64 3.68
N ILE A 367 -0.40 -7.72 3.91
CA ILE A 367 0.14 -9.00 4.36
C ILE A 367 1.06 -9.59 3.30
N GLY A 368 0.67 -9.54 2.03
CA GLY A 368 1.49 -9.99 0.90
C GLY A 368 2.88 -9.36 0.85
N LEU A 369 3.00 -8.08 1.23
CA LEU A 369 4.29 -7.38 1.27
C LEU A 369 5.26 -7.88 2.35
N VAL A 370 4.77 -8.58 3.37
CA VAL A 370 5.57 -9.12 4.48
C VAL A 370 5.50 -10.65 4.56
N HIS A 371 4.74 -11.29 3.67
CA HIS A 371 4.57 -12.74 3.64
C HIS A 371 5.65 -13.42 2.79
N PRO A 372 6.37 -14.45 3.30
CA PRO A 372 7.28 -15.25 2.48
C PRO A 372 6.51 -15.97 1.34
N PRO A 373 7.15 -16.31 0.19
CA PRO A 373 8.59 -16.28 -0.07
C PRO A 373 9.13 -14.95 -0.59
N VAL A 374 8.32 -14.08 -1.22
CA VAL A 374 8.83 -12.84 -1.81
C VAL A 374 8.77 -11.69 -0.81
N GLY A 375 7.60 -11.20 -0.45
CA GLY A 375 7.40 -10.14 0.55
C GLY A 375 8.33 -8.93 0.39
N LEU A 376 7.98 -7.96 -0.46
CA LEU A 376 8.88 -6.85 -0.84
C LEU A 376 9.45 -6.09 0.38
N ASN A 377 8.66 -5.90 1.43
CA ASN A 377 9.11 -5.25 2.67
C ASN A 377 10.19 -6.05 3.41
N LEU A 378 10.20 -7.38 3.27
CA LEU A 378 11.25 -8.23 3.86
C LEU A 378 12.60 -7.91 3.22
N PHE A 379 12.65 -7.75 1.91
CA PHE A 379 13.87 -7.38 1.18
C PHE A 379 14.32 -5.96 1.54
N VAL A 380 13.41 -5.00 1.54
CA VAL A 380 13.73 -3.61 1.92
C VAL A 380 14.22 -3.55 3.36
N THR A 381 13.55 -4.24 4.29
CA THR A 381 13.99 -4.31 5.70
C THR A 381 15.35 -4.97 5.84
N SER A 382 15.60 -6.06 5.11
CA SER A 382 16.90 -6.75 5.08
C SER A 382 18.01 -5.78 4.62
N ALA A 383 17.78 -5.05 3.53
CA ALA A 383 18.73 -4.07 3.00
C ALA A 383 18.99 -2.92 3.98
N VAL A 384 17.95 -2.34 4.57
CA VAL A 384 18.03 -1.20 5.49
C VAL A 384 18.70 -1.57 6.82
N THR A 385 18.43 -2.78 7.33
CA THR A 385 18.94 -3.22 8.63
C THR A 385 20.28 -3.97 8.54
N GLY A 386 20.70 -4.39 7.35
CA GLY A 386 21.86 -5.24 7.14
C GLY A 386 21.68 -6.67 7.69
N MET A 387 20.46 -7.09 7.97
CA MET A 387 20.16 -8.44 8.43
C MET A 387 19.98 -9.40 7.25
N PRO A 388 20.43 -10.67 7.36
CA PRO A 388 20.12 -11.68 6.35
C PRO A 388 18.61 -11.87 6.21
N LEU A 389 18.13 -12.12 4.99
CA LEU A 389 16.70 -12.25 4.69
C LEU A 389 15.98 -13.26 5.60
N GLY A 390 16.56 -14.45 5.82
CA GLY A 390 15.98 -15.46 6.70
C GLY A 390 15.85 -15.02 8.17
N ALA A 391 16.77 -14.16 8.65
CA ALA A 391 16.66 -13.56 9.98
C ALA A 391 15.58 -12.48 10.03
N THR A 392 15.45 -11.70 8.95
CA THR A 392 14.40 -10.68 8.79
C THR A 392 13.01 -11.33 8.76
N ILE A 393 12.84 -12.43 8.02
CA ILE A 393 11.59 -13.21 7.98
C ILE A 393 11.22 -13.66 9.40
N ARG A 394 12.14 -14.30 10.13
CA ARG A 394 11.88 -14.75 11.52
C ARG A 394 11.53 -13.61 12.45
N ALA A 395 12.13 -12.44 12.26
CA ALA A 395 11.83 -11.25 13.05
C ALA A 395 10.45 -10.65 12.72
N ALA A 396 9.98 -10.76 11.47
CA ALA A 396 8.70 -10.24 11.02
C ALA A 396 7.51 -11.14 11.40
N LEU A 397 7.69 -12.47 11.46
CA LEU A 397 6.61 -13.45 11.69
C LEU A 397 5.70 -13.15 12.89
N PRO A 398 6.18 -12.79 14.09
CA PRO A 398 5.30 -12.49 15.22
C PRO A 398 4.35 -11.31 14.97
N TRP A 399 4.81 -10.32 14.20
CA TRP A 399 4.06 -9.13 13.83
C TRP A 399 3.09 -9.41 12.68
N LEU A 400 3.47 -10.30 11.76
CA LEU A 400 2.61 -10.79 10.68
C LEU A 400 1.35 -11.47 11.23
N MET A 401 1.45 -12.20 12.34
CA MET A 401 0.27 -12.79 12.99
C MET A 401 -0.75 -11.75 13.43
N ILE A 402 -0.29 -10.54 13.83
CA ILE A 402 -1.19 -9.44 14.19
C ILE A 402 -1.93 -8.94 12.94
N LEU A 403 -1.24 -8.81 11.80
CA LEU A 403 -1.85 -8.41 10.54
C LEU A 403 -2.89 -9.44 10.06
N LEU A 404 -2.61 -10.74 10.21
CA LEU A 404 -3.56 -11.80 9.89
C LEU A 404 -4.82 -11.75 10.76
N LEU A 405 -4.67 -11.52 12.07
CA LEU A 405 -5.81 -11.32 12.97
C LEU A 405 -6.59 -10.05 12.62
N PHE A 406 -5.88 -9.00 12.25
CA PHE A 406 -6.49 -7.75 11.78
C PHE A 406 -7.25 -7.95 10.47
N LEU A 407 -6.74 -8.74 9.53
CA LEU A 407 -7.44 -9.10 8.29
C LEU A 407 -8.78 -9.76 8.61
N ILE A 408 -8.80 -10.76 9.50
CA ILE A 408 -10.04 -11.42 9.93
C ILE A 408 -11.01 -10.39 10.52
N LEU A 409 -10.52 -9.52 11.38
CA LEU A 409 -11.33 -8.48 12.02
C LEU A 409 -11.95 -7.54 10.96
N VAL A 410 -11.17 -7.01 10.04
CA VAL A 410 -11.65 -6.09 8.99
C VAL A 410 -12.62 -6.79 8.04
N THR A 411 -12.31 -8.03 7.65
CA THR A 411 -13.13 -8.80 6.70
C THR A 411 -14.55 -9.03 7.23
N TYR A 412 -14.70 -9.35 8.51
CA TYR A 412 -16.00 -9.73 9.08
C TYR A 412 -16.68 -8.63 9.90
N VAL A 413 -16.05 -7.46 10.03
CA VAL A 413 -16.63 -6.28 10.68
C VAL A 413 -16.63 -5.10 9.69
N PRO A 414 -17.59 -5.05 8.73
CA PRO A 414 -17.65 -4.00 7.71
C PRO A 414 -17.72 -2.58 8.29
N LEU A 415 -18.21 -2.44 9.52
CA LEU A 415 -18.27 -1.16 10.22
C LEU A 415 -16.89 -0.47 10.28
N ILE A 416 -15.78 -1.23 10.37
CA ILE A 416 -14.44 -0.67 10.45
C ILE A 416 -14.07 0.12 9.19
N SER A 417 -14.50 -0.35 8.02
CA SER A 417 -14.25 0.30 6.73
C SER A 417 -15.35 1.28 6.32
N LEU A 418 -16.61 1.03 6.72
CA LEU A 418 -17.76 1.79 6.24
C LEU A 418 -18.28 2.86 7.22
N TRP A 419 -17.82 2.86 8.47
CA TRP A 419 -18.27 3.80 9.49
C TRP A 419 -17.99 5.26 9.11
N LEU A 420 -16.76 5.57 8.71
CA LEU A 420 -16.37 6.94 8.39
C LEU A 420 -16.99 7.44 7.08
N PRO A 421 -17.01 6.66 5.98
CA PRO A 421 -17.78 7.02 4.77
C PRO A 421 -19.27 7.26 5.06
N GLY A 422 -19.90 6.40 5.86
CA GLY A 422 -21.30 6.55 6.25
C GLY A 422 -21.55 7.81 7.07
N LEU A 423 -20.66 8.15 8.01
CA LEU A 423 -20.75 9.38 8.82
C LEU A 423 -20.65 10.65 7.97
N LEU A 424 -19.86 10.61 6.88
CA LEU A 424 -19.68 11.72 5.95
C LEU A 424 -20.74 11.75 4.82
N GLY A 425 -21.76 10.89 4.86
CA GLY A 425 -22.83 10.82 3.85
C GLY A 425 -22.33 10.36 2.48
N MET A 426 -21.25 9.57 2.45
CA MET A 426 -20.64 9.04 1.22
C MET A 426 -21.06 7.58 0.93
N SER A 427 -22.16 7.13 1.57
CA SER A 427 -22.69 5.78 1.38
C SER A 427 -23.16 5.54 -0.06
#